data_2d19c89e91ff4007fe20bee8543a18f2
#
_entry.id   2d19c89e91ff4007fe20bee8543a18f2
#
_cell.length_a   1.000
_cell.length_b   1.000
_cell.length_c   1.000
_cell.angle_alpha   90.00
_cell.angle_beta   90.00
_cell.angle_gamma   90.00
#
_symmetry.space_group_name_H-M   'P 1'
#
loop_
_entity.id
_entity.type
_entity.pdbx_description
1 polymer ?
#
loop_
_entity_poly.entity_id
_entity_poly.type
_entity_poly.pdbx_seq_one_letter_code
_entity_poly.pdbx_strand_id
1 'polypeptide(L)'
;YTELFMNKRISPNQEKEICFVNMNDSNNLDPRKSSLLSLPLIKAVEETLQRKEQVMILINRRGFSPVFLCRECQHVALCPNCDIPLNYHKRDDTLRCHHCGYQTSSISYTCACGSHTFLKLGYGTERAYEEISQFFPSAKVLRLDSDVSSNHVRKEILESFARGEANILIGTEIIAKGLDFPKVTLACILDADSSLRIPSYLSDERTFDLISQFVGRAGRQKLKGKIILQTYVPENPIIKMAARQDYDAFYQFEIEQRKQYQYPPYTH
;
A
#
# COMPACT_ATOMS: atom_id res chain seq x y z
N TYR A 1 23.89 20.27 17.55
CA TYR A 1 23.72 19.59 16.25
C TYR A 1 23.71 20.64 15.15
N THR A 2 24.40 20.39 14.04
CA THR A 2 24.36 21.25 12.85
C THR A 2 23.35 20.67 11.88
N GLU A 3 22.30 21.42 11.57
CA GLU A 3 21.33 21.04 10.55
C GLU A 3 21.85 21.42 9.16
N LEU A 4 21.86 20.45 8.25
CA LEU A 4 22.22 20.65 6.86
C LEU A 4 20.99 20.45 5.99
N PHE A 5 20.54 21.52 5.32
CA PHE A 5 19.42 21.48 4.40
C PHE A 5 19.92 21.38 2.96
N MET A 6 19.39 20.40 2.22
CA MET A 6 19.61 20.26 0.80
C MET A 6 18.47 20.97 0.05
N ASN A 7 18.69 22.23 -0.31
CA ASN A 7 17.67 23.08 -0.93
C ASN A 7 17.31 22.73 -2.38
N LYS A 8 18.07 21.85 -3.03
CA LYS A 8 17.81 21.43 -4.40
C LYS A 8 18.07 19.93 -4.55
N ARG A 9 17.18 19.23 -5.24
CA ARG A 9 17.42 17.85 -5.67
C ARG A 9 18.50 17.83 -6.76
N ILE A 10 19.37 16.81 -6.72
CA ILE A 10 20.46 16.63 -7.69
C ILE A 10 19.91 16.39 -9.11
N SER A 11 18.75 15.74 -9.22
CA SER A 11 18.06 15.55 -10.51
C SER A 11 16.82 16.44 -10.59
N PRO A 12 16.58 17.11 -11.75
CA PRO A 12 15.38 17.92 -11.92
C PRO A 12 14.13 17.07 -11.70
N ASN A 13 13.18 17.62 -10.94
CA ASN A 13 11.89 17.00 -10.71
C ASN A 13 11.17 16.88 -12.05
N GLN A 14 11.04 15.67 -12.59
CA GLN A 14 10.05 15.45 -13.62
C GLN A 14 8.67 15.41 -12.95
N GLU A 15 7.71 16.13 -13.52
CA GLU A 15 6.32 16.06 -13.08
C GLU A 15 5.85 14.62 -13.13
N LYS A 16 5.45 14.11 -11.97
CA LYS A 16 4.85 12.78 -11.84
C LYS A 16 3.34 12.93 -11.88
N GLU A 17 2.71 12.14 -12.71
CA GLU A 17 1.26 12.02 -12.69
C GLU A 17 0.84 11.16 -11.50
N ILE A 18 0.09 11.72 -10.55
CA ILE A 18 -0.40 10.99 -9.37
C ILE A 18 -1.90 10.81 -9.53
N CYS A 19 -2.34 9.55 -9.55
CA CYS A 19 -3.73 9.15 -9.66
C CYS A 19 -4.18 8.44 -8.38
N PHE A 20 -5.17 9.01 -7.69
CA PHE A 20 -5.85 8.37 -6.58
C PHE A 20 -7.05 7.60 -7.12
N VAL A 21 -7.11 6.30 -6.84
CA VAL A 21 -8.23 5.45 -7.25
C VAL A 21 -9.04 5.09 -6.02
N ASN A 22 -10.28 5.59 -5.97
CA ASN A 22 -11.21 5.25 -4.91
C ASN A 22 -11.75 3.83 -5.10
N MET A 23 -11.37 2.93 -4.20
CA MET A 23 -11.78 1.52 -4.23
C MET A 23 -13.22 1.30 -3.75
N ASN A 24 -13.91 2.33 -3.24
CA ASN A 24 -15.35 2.28 -2.94
C ASN A 24 -16.21 2.61 -4.16
N ASP A 25 -15.64 3.22 -5.20
CA ASP A 25 -16.36 3.57 -6.42
C ASP A 25 -16.47 2.32 -7.32
N SER A 26 -17.69 1.85 -7.52
CA SER A 26 -17.96 0.68 -8.38
C SER A 26 -17.54 0.88 -9.83
N ASN A 27 -17.44 2.12 -10.33
CA ASN A 27 -16.93 2.41 -11.67
C ASN A 27 -15.45 2.10 -11.83
N ASN A 28 -14.70 2.07 -10.74
CA ASN A 28 -13.29 1.71 -10.73
C ASN A 28 -13.03 0.21 -10.66
N LEU A 29 -14.07 -0.61 -10.47
CA LEU A 29 -13.95 -2.03 -10.22
C LEU A 29 -14.77 -2.86 -11.21
N ASP A 30 -14.26 -4.00 -11.61
CA ASP A 30 -15.05 -5.08 -12.19
C ASP A 30 -14.89 -6.33 -11.31
N PRO A 31 -15.82 -6.59 -10.39
CA PRO A 31 -15.74 -7.72 -9.46
C PRO A 31 -15.64 -9.09 -10.14
N ARG A 32 -16.08 -9.19 -11.41
CA ARG A 32 -15.95 -10.43 -12.21
C ARG A 32 -14.54 -10.65 -12.69
N LYS A 33 -13.73 -9.57 -12.75
CA LYS A 33 -12.32 -9.61 -13.16
C LYS A 33 -11.39 -9.67 -11.96
N SER A 34 -11.50 -8.70 -11.06
CA SER A 34 -10.66 -8.63 -9.86
C SER A 34 -11.34 -7.83 -8.74
N SER A 35 -11.10 -8.22 -7.50
CA SER A 35 -11.44 -7.41 -6.32
C SER A 35 -10.23 -6.62 -5.79
N LEU A 36 -9.05 -6.86 -6.34
CA LEU A 36 -7.77 -6.28 -5.92
C LEU A 36 -7.29 -5.20 -6.89
N LEU A 37 -7.49 -5.42 -8.19
CA LEU A 37 -6.98 -4.54 -9.24
C LEU A 37 -8.10 -3.66 -9.79
N SER A 38 -7.94 -2.36 -9.70
CA SER A 38 -8.87 -1.40 -10.30
C SER A 38 -8.72 -1.34 -11.82
N LEU A 39 -9.78 -0.96 -12.52
CA LEU A 39 -9.76 -0.77 -13.98
C LEU A 39 -8.72 0.26 -14.43
N PRO A 40 -8.57 1.45 -13.75
CA PRO A 40 -7.51 2.39 -14.07
C PRO A 40 -6.10 1.81 -13.91
N LEU A 41 -5.88 0.94 -12.90
CA LEU A 41 -4.60 0.28 -12.71
C LEU A 41 -4.31 -0.73 -13.82
N ILE A 42 -5.27 -1.59 -14.15
CA ILE A 42 -5.13 -2.58 -15.23
C ILE A 42 -4.76 -1.88 -16.54
N LYS A 43 -5.51 -0.83 -16.91
CA LYS A 43 -5.23 -0.04 -18.11
C LYS A 43 -3.82 0.57 -18.11
N ALA A 44 -3.40 1.16 -16.99
CA ALA A 44 -2.08 1.77 -16.89
C ALA A 44 -0.94 0.73 -17.00
N VAL A 45 -1.13 -0.47 -16.45
CA VAL A 45 -0.17 -1.57 -16.60
C VAL A 45 -0.09 -1.99 -18.07
N GLU A 46 -1.22 -2.20 -18.76
CA GLU A 46 -1.25 -2.53 -20.19
C GLU A 46 -0.49 -1.51 -21.03
N GLU A 47 -0.80 -0.22 -20.87
CA GLU A 47 -0.13 0.87 -21.57
C GLU A 47 1.38 0.89 -21.33
N THR A 48 1.81 0.63 -20.09
CA THR A 48 3.23 0.60 -19.71
C THR A 48 3.96 -0.57 -20.35
N LEU A 49 3.33 -1.76 -20.32
CA LEU A 49 3.89 -2.95 -20.94
C LEU A 49 4.00 -2.81 -22.48
N GLN A 50 3.01 -2.18 -23.13
CA GLN A 50 3.07 -1.88 -24.57
C GLN A 50 4.26 -0.99 -24.96
N ARG A 51 4.64 -0.04 -24.07
CA ARG A 51 5.83 0.80 -24.25
C ARG A 51 7.14 0.09 -23.90
N LYS A 52 7.10 -1.20 -23.52
CA LYS A 52 8.25 -1.99 -23.05
C LYS A 52 8.96 -1.37 -21.83
N GLU A 53 8.19 -0.70 -21.01
CA GLU A 53 8.60 -0.12 -19.73
C GLU A 53 8.26 -1.05 -18.58
N GLN A 54 8.75 -0.74 -17.38
CA GLN A 54 8.59 -1.59 -16.21
C GLN A 54 7.59 -1.01 -15.20
N VAL A 55 6.93 -1.91 -14.48
CA VAL A 55 5.95 -1.62 -13.45
C VAL A 55 6.44 -2.11 -12.09
N MET A 56 6.30 -1.28 -11.06
CA MET A 56 6.46 -1.69 -9.66
C MET A 56 5.12 -1.66 -8.95
N ILE A 57 4.80 -2.72 -8.22
CA ILE A 57 3.56 -2.83 -7.46
C ILE A 57 3.86 -3.11 -6.00
N LEU A 58 3.54 -2.14 -5.16
CA LEU A 58 3.70 -2.24 -3.72
C LEU A 58 2.42 -2.79 -3.08
N ILE A 59 2.61 -3.78 -2.22
CA ILE A 59 1.58 -4.26 -1.31
C ILE A 59 2.11 -4.07 0.10
N ASN A 60 1.41 -3.28 0.89
CA ASN A 60 1.82 -3.11 2.26
C ASN A 60 1.44 -4.36 3.08
N ARG A 61 2.46 -5.14 3.50
CA ARG A 61 2.27 -6.39 4.25
C ARG A 61 2.20 -6.19 5.77
N ARG A 62 2.58 -5.02 6.29
CA ARG A 62 2.53 -4.75 7.73
C ARG A 62 1.07 -4.53 8.15
N GLY A 63 0.49 -5.52 8.72
CA GLY A 63 -0.91 -5.58 9.11
C GLY A 63 -1.61 -6.81 8.55
N PHE A 64 -0.86 -7.88 8.31
CA PHE A 64 -1.28 -9.12 7.67
C PHE A 64 -2.14 -10.00 8.56
N SER A 65 -3.13 -9.39 9.08
CA SER A 65 -4.34 -10.10 9.42
C SER A 65 -5.38 -9.63 8.42
N PRO A 66 -6.10 -10.52 7.76
CA PRO A 66 -7.18 -10.11 6.90
C PRO A 66 -8.15 -9.27 7.74
N VAL A 67 -8.14 -7.97 7.46
CA VAL A 67 -8.93 -6.99 8.19
C VAL A 67 -10.37 -7.06 7.71
N PHE A 68 -11.31 -7.06 8.64
CA PHE A 68 -12.73 -7.05 8.38
C PHE A 68 -13.22 -5.60 8.44
N LEU A 69 -13.34 -4.95 7.26
CA LEU A 69 -13.64 -3.53 7.10
C LEU A 69 -15.12 -3.33 6.75
N CYS A 70 -15.82 -2.52 7.52
CA CYS A 70 -17.19 -2.15 7.19
C CYS A 70 -17.24 -1.32 5.89
N ARG A 71 -18.12 -1.68 4.95
CA ARG A 71 -18.27 -0.94 3.68
C ARG A 71 -18.87 0.44 3.87
N GLU A 72 -19.76 0.59 4.85
CA GLU A 72 -20.53 1.82 5.03
C GLU A 72 -19.70 2.90 5.76
N CYS A 73 -19.14 2.57 6.92
CA CYS A 73 -18.45 3.54 7.75
C CYS A 73 -16.93 3.44 7.75
N GLN A 74 -16.37 2.49 6.99
CA GLN A 74 -14.92 2.25 6.86
C GLN A 74 -14.21 1.87 8.17
N HIS A 75 -14.96 1.57 9.25
CA HIS A 75 -14.37 1.09 10.49
C HIS A 75 -13.97 -0.37 10.38
N VAL A 76 -12.85 -0.69 10.99
CA VAL A 76 -12.34 -2.05 11.14
C VAL A 76 -13.08 -2.74 12.28
N ALA A 77 -13.38 -4.02 12.13
CA ALA A 77 -13.93 -4.83 13.22
C ALA A 77 -12.92 -4.92 14.37
N LEU A 78 -13.25 -4.37 15.52
CA LEU A 78 -12.40 -4.37 16.72
C LEU A 78 -12.80 -5.46 17.70
N CYS A 79 -11.81 -5.92 18.46
CA CYS A 79 -12.04 -6.84 19.58
C CYS A 79 -12.75 -6.09 20.73
N PRO A 80 -13.86 -6.59 21.26
CA PRO A 80 -14.58 -5.92 22.35
C PRO A 80 -13.80 -5.87 23.67
N ASN A 81 -12.74 -6.69 23.80
CA ASN A 81 -11.93 -6.77 25.03
C ASN A 81 -10.62 -5.97 24.95
N CYS A 82 -10.12 -5.71 23.75
CA CYS A 82 -8.75 -5.18 23.56
C CYS A 82 -8.70 -3.96 22.65
N ASP A 83 -9.79 -3.61 21.98
CA ASP A 83 -9.87 -2.53 20.98
C ASP A 83 -8.84 -2.62 19.82
N ILE A 84 -8.32 -3.83 19.59
CA ILE A 84 -7.44 -4.10 18.44
C ILE A 84 -8.22 -4.78 17.31
N PRO A 85 -7.76 -4.63 16.04
CA PRO A 85 -8.42 -5.27 14.92
C PRO A 85 -8.56 -6.78 15.07
N LEU A 86 -9.75 -7.27 14.77
CA LEU A 86 -10.03 -8.70 14.66
C LEU A 86 -9.50 -9.23 13.32
N ASN A 87 -8.90 -10.39 13.36
CA ASN A 87 -8.34 -11.07 12.21
C ASN A 87 -9.36 -12.04 11.60
N TYR A 88 -9.62 -11.89 10.31
CA TYR A 88 -10.49 -12.80 9.60
C TYR A 88 -9.77 -14.10 9.23
N HIS A 89 -10.32 -15.22 9.63
CA HIS A 89 -9.85 -16.56 9.29
C HIS A 89 -10.74 -17.20 8.22
N LYS A 90 -10.22 -17.30 7.00
CA LYS A 90 -10.97 -17.80 5.83
C LYS A 90 -11.41 -19.26 5.97
N ARG A 91 -10.66 -20.09 6.74
CA ARG A 91 -10.89 -21.53 6.85
C ARG A 91 -12.19 -21.87 7.54
N ASP A 92 -12.58 -21.08 8.52
CA ASP A 92 -13.74 -21.32 9.41
C ASP A 92 -14.66 -20.10 9.50
N ASP A 93 -14.48 -19.10 8.66
CA ASP A 93 -15.28 -17.87 8.58
C ASP A 93 -15.42 -17.14 9.93
N THR A 94 -14.33 -17.12 10.71
CA THR A 94 -14.31 -16.50 12.04
C THR A 94 -13.46 -15.26 12.09
N LEU A 95 -13.80 -14.35 12.99
CA LEU A 95 -13.01 -13.21 13.42
C LEU A 95 -12.34 -13.55 14.75
N ARG A 96 -11.02 -13.40 14.85
CA ARG A 96 -10.24 -13.75 16.05
C ARG A 96 -9.36 -12.61 16.51
N CYS A 97 -9.29 -12.42 17.81
CA CYS A 97 -8.29 -11.57 18.43
C CYS A 97 -7.06 -12.40 18.78
N HIS A 98 -5.91 -12.09 18.18
CA HIS A 98 -4.65 -12.78 18.50
C HIS A 98 -4.01 -12.34 19.82
N HIS A 99 -4.59 -11.32 20.49
CA HIS A 99 -4.12 -10.88 21.80
C HIS A 99 -4.81 -11.59 22.96
N CYS A 100 -6.16 -11.59 22.98
CA CYS A 100 -6.92 -12.17 24.10
C CYS A 100 -7.64 -13.48 23.76
N GLY A 101 -7.56 -13.95 22.51
CA GLY A 101 -8.24 -15.18 22.09
C GLY A 101 -9.74 -15.03 21.81
N TYR A 102 -10.32 -13.82 21.92
CA TYR A 102 -11.73 -13.61 21.56
C TYR A 102 -12.01 -14.08 20.14
N GLN A 103 -13.15 -14.74 19.94
CA GLN A 103 -13.58 -15.26 18.65
C GLN A 103 -15.07 -15.05 18.45
N THR A 104 -15.46 -14.68 17.22
CA THR A 104 -16.85 -14.56 16.79
C THR A 104 -17.00 -15.00 15.33
N SER A 105 -18.22 -15.32 14.90
CA SER A 105 -18.50 -15.61 13.49
C SER A 105 -18.46 -14.32 12.67
N SER A 106 -17.83 -14.36 11.50
CA SER A 106 -17.82 -13.21 10.58
C SER A 106 -19.20 -12.94 9.98
N ILE A 107 -20.04 -13.96 9.87
CA ILE A 107 -21.40 -13.88 9.28
C ILE A 107 -22.35 -13.12 10.20
N SER A 108 -22.26 -13.35 11.51
CA SER A 108 -23.13 -12.70 12.51
C SER A 108 -22.58 -11.39 13.06
N TYR A 109 -21.39 -10.97 12.63
CA TYR A 109 -20.78 -9.75 13.11
C TYR A 109 -21.52 -8.53 12.57
N THR A 110 -21.86 -7.61 13.47
CA THR A 110 -22.52 -6.33 13.14
C THR A 110 -21.57 -5.19 13.48
N CYS A 111 -21.40 -4.27 12.55
CA CYS A 111 -20.63 -3.06 12.79
C CYS A 111 -21.33 -2.15 13.79
N ALA A 112 -20.58 -1.31 14.50
CA ALA A 112 -21.13 -0.28 15.37
C ALA A 112 -22.11 0.68 14.65
N CYS A 113 -21.98 0.87 13.33
CA CYS A 113 -22.91 1.64 12.52
C CYS A 113 -24.19 0.86 12.12
N GLY A 114 -24.35 -0.40 12.56
CA GLY A 114 -25.48 -1.28 12.22
C GLY A 114 -25.34 -2.06 10.92
N SER A 115 -24.31 -1.85 10.15
CA SER A 115 -24.08 -2.55 8.87
C SER A 115 -23.62 -3.99 9.07
N HIS A 116 -24.05 -4.87 8.16
CA HIS A 116 -23.59 -6.26 8.03
C HIS A 116 -22.70 -6.47 6.79
N THR A 117 -22.39 -5.40 6.06
CA THR A 117 -21.64 -5.46 4.80
C THR A 117 -20.17 -5.15 5.04
N PHE A 118 -19.31 -6.17 4.85
CA PHE A 118 -17.88 -6.06 5.13
C PHE A 118 -17.02 -6.41 3.93
N LEU A 119 -15.88 -5.74 3.84
CA LEU A 119 -14.77 -6.11 2.98
C LEU A 119 -13.78 -6.95 3.78
N LYS A 120 -13.42 -8.10 3.23
CA LYS A 120 -12.36 -8.95 3.77
C LYS A 120 -11.05 -8.48 3.13
N LEU A 121 -10.40 -7.48 3.75
CA LEU A 121 -9.15 -6.90 3.26
C LEU A 121 -7.96 -7.67 3.84
N GLY A 122 -6.94 -7.84 3.05
CA GLY A 122 -5.73 -8.55 3.42
C GLY A 122 -5.32 -9.49 2.29
N TYR A 123 -4.65 -8.91 1.31
CA TYR A 123 -4.14 -9.66 0.17
C TYR A 123 -2.65 -9.92 0.38
N GLY A 124 -2.24 -11.20 0.36
CA GLY A 124 -0.82 -11.55 0.28
C GLY A 124 -0.22 -11.13 -1.05
N THR A 125 1.07 -10.90 -1.06
CA THR A 125 1.85 -10.75 -2.29
C THR A 125 1.62 -11.92 -3.25
N GLU A 126 1.32 -13.10 -2.73
CA GLU A 126 1.00 -14.30 -3.48
C GLU A 126 -0.28 -14.14 -4.31
N ARG A 127 -1.37 -13.73 -3.69
CA ARG A 127 -2.62 -13.49 -4.40
C ARG A 127 -2.49 -12.40 -5.47
N ALA A 128 -1.79 -11.31 -5.16
CA ALA A 128 -1.56 -10.26 -6.14
C ALA A 128 -0.69 -10.76 -7.30
N TYR A 129 0.31 -11.59 -7.01
CA TYR A 129 1.13 -12.23 -8.03
C TYR A 129 0.29 -13.12 -8.94
N GLU A 130 -0.59 -13.94 -8.38
CA GLU A 130 -1.49 -14.81 -9.12
C GLU A 130 -2.45 -14.01 -10.02
N GLU A 131 -3.16 -13.02 -9.45
CA GLU A 131 -4.10 -12.19 -10.20
C GLU A 131 -3.39 -11.41 -11.32
N ILE A 132 -2.25 -10.77 -11.04
CA ILE A 132 -1.49 -10.01 -12.03
C ILE A 132 -0.95 -10.92 -13.13
N SER A 133 -0.46 -12.10 -12.78
CA SER A 133 0.01 -13.08 -13.78
C SER A 133 -1.11 -13.60 -14.68
N GLN A 134 -2.33 -13.70 -14.15
CA GLN A 134 -3.52 -14.07 -14.95
C GLN A 134 -3.97 -12.95 -15.89
N PHE A 135 -3.91 -11.67 -15.42
CA PHE A 135 -4.27 -10.53 -16.26
C PHE A 135 -3.24 -10.27 -17.37
N PHE A 136 -1.97 -10.50 -17.08
CA PHE A 136 -0.84 -10.19 -17.97
C PHE A 136 0.02 -11.42 -18.25
N PRO A 137 -0.53 -12.46 -18.93
CA PRO A 137 0.15 -13.74 -19.10
C PRO A 137 1.43 -13.67 -19.95
N SER A 138 1.58 -12.62 -20.76
CA SER A 138 2.79 -12.36 -21.54
C SER A 138 3.88 -11.60 -20.76
N ALA A 139 3.56 -11.07 -19.58
CA ALA A 139 4.50 -10.33 -18.76
C ALA A 139 5.25 -11.26 -17.81
N LYS A 140 6.57 -11.09 -17.72
CA LYS A 140 7.35 -11.75 -16.67
C LYS A 140 7.21 -10.98 -15.38
N VAL A 141 6.56 -11.59 -14.39
CA VAL A 141 6.29 -11.04 -13.06
C VAL A 141 7.28 -11.60 -12.05
N LEU A 142 7.92 -10.74 -11.27
CA LEU A 142 8.76 -11.12 -10.13
C LEU A 142 8.07 -10.73 -8.83
N ARG A 143 8.22 -11.58 -7.81
CA ARG A 143 7.70 -11.34 -6.45
C ARG A 143 8.86 -11.24 -5.47
N LEU A 144 8.84 -10.20 -4.65
CA LEU A 144 9.81 -9.98 -3.58
C LEU A 144 9.11 -9.56 -2.29
N ASP A 145 9.10 -10.45 -1.32
CA ASP A 145 8.54 -10.20 0.00
C ASP A 145 9.50 -10.62 1.12
N SER A 146 9.08 -10.39 2.37
CA SER A 146 9.88 -10.72 3.55
C SER A 146 10.09 -12.22 3.77
N ASP A 147 9.29 -13.09 3.11
CA ASP A 147 9.40 -14.54 3.26
C ASP A 147 10.50 -15.12 2.38
N VAL A 148 11.03 -14.34 1.45
CA VAL A 148 12.25 -14.69 0.71
C VAL A 148 13.40 -14.70 1.72
N SER A 149 13.78 -15.88 2.19
CA SER A 149 14.65 -16.11 3.33
C SER A 149 16.13 -15.74 3.08
N SER A 150 16.58 -15.79 1.83
CA SER A 150 17.98 -15.57 1.49
C SER A 150 18.23 -14.17 0.91
N ASN A 151 19.22 -13.46 1.47
CA ASN A 151 19.70 -12.19 0.91
C ASN A 151 20.22 -12.35 -0.52
N HIS A 152 20.76 -13.52 -0.88
CA HIS A 152 21.24 -13.82 -2.23
C HIS A 152 20.09 -13.83 -3.23
N VAL A 153 19.00 -14.56 -2.94
CA VAL A 153 17.80 -14.62 -3.81
C VAL A 153 17.16 -13.24 -3.97
N ARG A 154 17.10 -12.45 -2.88
CA ARG A 154 16.61 -11.06 -2.96
C ARG A 154 17.43 -10.22 -3.94
N LYS A 155 18.76 -10.33 -3.84
CA LYS A 155 19.68 -9.61 -4.71
C LYS A 155 19.52 -10.03 -6.17
N GLU A 156 19.44 -11.33 -6.45
CA GLU A 156 19.20 -11.86 -7.79
C GLU A 156 17.89 -11.34 -8.42
N ILE A 157 16.79 -11.36 -7.67
CA ILE A 157 15.48 -10.83 -8.14
C ILE A 157 15.61 -9.36 -8.51
N LEU A 158 16.22 -8.55 -7.66
CA LEU A 158 16.37 -7.11 -7.87
C LEU A 158 17.31 -6.81 -9.06
N GLU A 159 18.40 -7.54 -9.19
CA GLU A 159 19.33 -7.40 -10.32
C GLU A 159 18.70 -7.85 -11.64
N SER A 160 17.95 -8.96 -11.64
CA SER A 160 17.19 -9.42 -12.82
C SER A 160 16.18 -8.37 -13.28
N PHE A 161 15.46 -7.76 -12.34
CA PHE A 161 14.54 -6.67 -12.64
C PHE A 161 15.29 -5.43 -13.17
N ALA A 162 16.41 -5.04 -12.54
CA ALA A 162 17.22 -3.90 -12.98
C ALA A 162 17.76 -4.07 -14.40
N ARG A 163 18.16 -5.29 -14.80
CA ARG A 163 18.59 -5.61 -16.18
C ARG A 163 17.44 -5.57 -17.18
N GLY A 164 16.19 -5.53 -16.72
CA GLY A 164 15.00 -5.53 -17.58
C GLY A 164 14.58 -6.93 -18.05
N GLU A 165 14.99 -7.97 -17.34
CA GLU A 165 14.63 -9.37 -17.62
C GLU A 165 13.20 -9.69 -17.17
N ALA A 166 12.56 -8.79 -16.44
CA ALA A 166 11.17 -8.88 -16.03
C ALA A 166 10.45 -7.54 -16.21
N ASN A 167 9.13 -7.62 -16.39
CA ASN A 167 8.29 -6.48 -16.71
C ASN A 167 7.64 -5.87 -15.46
N ILE A 168 7.26 -6.71 -14.51
CA ILE A 168 6.53 -6.32 -13.30
C ILE A 168 7.27 -6.85 -12.07
N LEU A 169 7.49 -5.97 -11.09
CA LEU A 169 7.99 -6.34 -9.76
C LEU A 169 6.91 -6.07 -8.72
N ILE A 170 6.46 -7.12 -8.05
CA ILE A 170 5.51 -7.05 -6.94
C ILE A 170 6.27 -7.26 -5.64
N GLY A 171 6.00 -6.45 -4.64
CA GLY A 171 6.64 -6.69 -3.35
C GLY A 171 6.10 -5.85 -2.21
N THR A 172 6.69 -6.09 -1.04
CA THR A 172 6.42 -5.33 0.18
C THR A 172 7.34 -4.12 0.28
N GLU A 173 7.43 -3.49 1.45
CA GLU A 173 8.32 -2.32 1.71
C GLU A 173 9.77 -2.51 1.22
N ILE A 174 10.22 -3.75 1.04
CA ILE A 174 11.58 -4.04 0.57
C ILE A 174 11.86 -3.42 -0.79
N ILE A 175 10.86 -3.40 -1.70
CA ILE A 175 11.00 -2.80 -3.03
C ILE A 175 11.00 -1.28 -3.01
N ALA A 176 10.47 -0.66 -1.93
CA ALA A 176 10.48 0.78 -1.76
C ALA A 176 11.88 1.33 -1.39
N LYS A 177 12.81 0.46 -0.96
CA LYS A 177 14.15 0.86 -0.46
C LYS A 177 15.26 0.44 -1.43
N GLY A 178 16.27 1.27 -1.59
CA GLY A 178 17.60 0.91 -2.07
C GLY A 178 17.86 1.09 -3.56
N LEU A 179 17.29 0.33 -4.46
CA LEU A 179 17.75 0.26 -5.86
C LEU A 179 17.06 1.28 -6.78
N ASP A 180 17.79 1.67 -7.83
CA ASP A 180 17.28 2.52 -8.91
C ASP A 180 16.93 1.67 -10.14
N PHE A 181 15.72 1.85 -10.65
CA PHE A 181 15.20 1.13 -11.80
C PHE A 181 14.83 2.12 -12.91
N PRO A 182 15.74 2.41 -13.84
CA PRO A 182 15.55 3.46 -14.85
C PRO A 182 14.36 3.27 -15.78
N LYS A 183 13.93 2.01 -15.99
CA LYS A 183 12.80 1.66 -16.87
C LYS A 183 11.45 1.65 -16.15
N VAL A 184 11.42 1.88 -14.83
CA VAL A 184 10.17 1.95 -14.07
C VAL A 184 9.50 3.30 -14.30
N THR A 185 8.42 3.28 -15.04
CA THR A 185 7.57 4.45 -15.32
C THR A 185 6.24 4.41 -14.62
N LEU A 186 5.80 3.23 -14.18
CA LEU A 186 4.57 3.06 -13.42
C LEU A 186 4.88 2.45 -12.04
N ALA A 187 4.45 3.15 -10.99
CA ALA A 187 4.47 2.67 -9.61
C ALA A 187 3.05 2.63 -9.05
N CYS A 188 2.65 1.47 -8.51
CA CYS A 188 1.29 1.26 -8.00
C CYS A 188 1.32 0.81 -6.54
N ILE A 189 0.45 1.38 -5.70
CA ILE A 189 0.19 0.89 -4.35
C ILE A 189 -1.22 0.34 -4.30
N LEU A 190 -1.39 -0.95 -3.97
CA LEU A 190 -2.69 -1.63 -4.03
C LEU A 190 -3.62 -1.31 -2.85
N ASP A 191 -3.07 -0.96 -1.70
CA ASP A 191 -3.81 -0.62 -0.48
C ASP A 191 -3.03 0.43 0.30
N ALA A 192 -3.14 1.69 -0.15
CA ALA A 192 -2.33 2.80 0.37
C ALA A 192 -2.67 3.16 1.82
N ASP A 193 -3.89 2.87 2.27
CA ASP A 193 -4.38 3.15 3.62
C ASP A 193 -4.27 1.95 4.59
N SER A 194 -3.62 0.87 4.18
CA SER A 194 -3.50 -0.33 5.03
C SER A 194 -2.85 -0.08 6.38
N SER A 195 -1.81 0.76 6.44
CA SER A 195 -1.14 1.10 7.71
C SER A 195 -1.99 2.00 8.60
N LEU A 196 -2.83 2.87 8.02
CA LEU A 196 -3.72 3.76 8.79
C LEU A 196 -4.76 2.98 9.61
N ARG A 197 -5.07 1.74 9.19
CA ARG A 197 -6.01 0.87 9.90
C ARG A 197 -5.40 0.16 11.12
N ILE A 198 -4.11 0.33 11.36
CA ILE A 198 -3.43 -0.25 12.52
C ILE A 198 -3.53 0.74 13.68
N PRO A 199 -4.07 0.36 14.84
CA PRO A 199 -4.16 1.24 16.00
C PRO A 199 -2.77 1.46 16.61
N SER A 200 -2.08 2.48 16.14
CA SER A 200 -0.75 2.88 16.61
C SER A 200 -0.55 4.36 16.35
N TYR A 201 0.02 5.08 17.30
CA TYR A 201 0.37 6.48 17.12
C TYR A 201 1.43 6.72 16.02
N LEU A 202 2.07 5.65 15.52
CA LEU A 202 3.02 5.68 14.41
C LEU A 202 2.38 5.35 13.05
N SER A 203 1.07 5.14 12.99
CA SER A 203 0.41 4.69 11.74
C SER A 203 0.49 5.72 10.63
N ASP A 204 0.32 7.00 10.97
CA ASP A 204 0.38 8.11 10.04
C ASP A 204 1.81 8.29 9.50
N GLU A 205 2.81 8.28 10.39
CA GLU A 205 4.22 8.37 10.03
C GLU A 205 4.65 7.22 9.12
N ARG A 206 4.28 5.98 9.45
CA ARG A 206 4.58 4.81 8.63
C ARG A 206 3.93 4.87 7.25
N THR A 207 2.69 5.37 7.18
CA THR A 207 1.98 5.53 5.91
C THR A 207 2.65 6.60 5.05
N PHE A 208 2.98 7.75 5.65
CA PHE A 208 3.67 8.83 4.97
C PHE A 208 5.02 8.36 4.43
N ASP A 209 5.84 7.74 5.26
CA ASP A 209 7.18 7.25 4.89
C ASP A 209 7.12 6.24 3.73
N LEU A 210 6.24 5.25 3.84
CA LEU A 210 6.13 4.20 2.82
C LEU A 210 5.71 4.76 1.47
N ILE A 211 4.65 5.57 1.44
CA ILE A 211 4.14 6.17 0.20
C ILE A 211 5.19 7.12 -0.38
N SER A 212 5.77 8.02 0.42
CA SER A 212 6.77 8.99 -0.03
C SER A 212 8.01 8.32 -0.63
N GLN A 213 8.52 7.27 0.01
CA GLN A 213 9.65 6.50 -0.49
C GLN A 213 9.32 5.81 -1.83
N PHE A 214 8.11 5.24 -1.92
CA PHE A 214 7.71 4.49 -3.11
C PHE A 214 7.38 5.40 -4.29
N VAL A 215 6.71 6.52 -4.07
CA VAL A 215 6.45 7.56 -5.09
C VAL A 215 7.76 8.06 -5.72
N GLY A 216 8.85 8.07 -4.94
CA GLY A 216 10.18 8.39 -5.42
C GLY A 216 10.76 7.43 -6.46
N ARG A 217 10.16 6.23 -6.67
CA ARG A 217 10.71 5.18 -7.54
C ARG A 217 10.33 5.30 -9.01
N ALA A 218 9.14 5.82 -9.32
CA ALA A 218 8.71 5.98 -10.71
C ALA A 218 9.26 7.24 -11.36
N GLY A 219 9.51 7.18 -12.66
CA GLY A 219 9.86 8.34 -13.48
C GLY A 219 11.21 8.94 -13.14
N ARG A 220 12.24 8.11 -13.09
CA ARG A 220 13.63 8.57 -12.97
C ARG A 220 14.24 8.78 -14.34
N GLN A 221 15.29 9.60 -14.38
CA GLN A 221 15.99 10.02 -15.60
C GLN A 221 15.09 10.86 -16.52
N LYS A 222 14.82 10.43 -17.76
CA LYS A 222 14.08 11.20 -18.78
C LYS A 222 12.63 10.77 -18.98
N LEU A 223 12.18 9.70 -18.31
CA LEU A 223 10.84 9.16 -18.49
C LEU A 223 9.85 9.75 -17.49
N LYS A 224 8.67 10.17 -17.97
CA LYS A 224 7.59 10.62 -17.08
C LYS A 224 7.10 9.46 -16.22
N GLY A 225 7.01 9.70 -14.91
CA GLY A 225 6.49 8.71 -13.96
C GLY A 225 5.00 8.86 -13.74
N LYS A 226 4.30 7.72 -13.71
CA LYS A 226 2.91 7.65 -13.28
C LYS A 226 2.82 6.86 -11.98
N ILE A 227 2.04 7.37 -11.04
CA ILE A 227 1.80 6.74 -9.75
C ILE A 227 0.31 6.49 -9.60
N ILE A 228 -0.07 5.25 -9.26
CA ILE A 228 -1.44 4.88 -8.95
C ILE A 228 -1.51 4.45 -7.49
N LEU A 229 -2.34 5.14 -6.73
CA LEU A 229 -2.62 4.85 -5.33
C LEU A 229 -4.06 4.36 -5.21
N GLN A 230 -4.26 3.05 -5.04
CA GLN A 230 -5.58 2.50 -4.71
C GLN A 230 -5.82 2.66 -3.21
N THR A 231 -6.93 3.29 -2.85
CA THR A 231 -7.27 3.59 -1.46
C THR A 231 -8.78 3.61 -1.26
N TYR A 232 -9.22 3.27 -0.07
CA TYR A 232 -10.63 3.39 0.36
C TYR A 232 -10.94 4.77 0.96
N VAL A 233 -9.91 5.59 1.22
CA VAL A 233 -10.02 6.92 1.82
C VAL A 233 -9.24 7.97 1.01
N PRO A 234 -9.63 8.25 -0.24
CA PRO A 234 -8.88 9.10 -1.17
C PRO A 234 -8.69 10.54 -0.67
N GLU A 235 -9.55 11.00 0.23
CA GLU A 235 -9.48 12.35 0.81
C GLU A 235 -8.55 12.44 2.05
N ASN A 236 -8.00 11.31 2.50
CA ASN A 236 -7.13 11.30 3.69
C ASN A 236 -5.91 12.20 3.50
N PRO A 237 -5.67 13.16 4.43
CA PRO A 237 -4.60 14.15 4.29
C PRO A 237 -3.20 13.53 4.29
N ILE A 238 -2.98 12.45 5.06
CA ILE A 238 -1.67 11.77 5.15
C ILE A 238 -1.28 11.20 3.79
N ILE A 239 -2.21 10.49 3.12
CA ILE A 239 -1.98 9.91 1.80
C ILE A 239 -1.69 11.02 0.78
N LYS A 240 -2.42 12.13 0.83
CA LYS A 240 -2.22 13.27 -0.08
C LYS A 240 -0.86 13.94 0.12
N MET A 241 -0.48 14.21 1.37
CA MET A 241 0.83 14.80 1.71
C MET A 241 1.97 13.84 1.32
N ALA A 242 1.84 12.55 1.61
CA ALA A 242 2.83 11.54 1.26
C ALA A 242 3.02 11.40 -0.26
N ALA A 243 1.93 11.41 -1.03
CA ALA A 243 1.98 11.35 -2.48
C ALA A 243 2.70 12.56 -3.10
N ARG A 244 2.55 13.74 -2.51
CA ARG A 244 3.25 14.98 -2.90
C ARG A 244 4.67 15.06 -2.33
N GLN A 245 5.04 14.15 -1.43
CA GLN A 245 6.29 14.18 -0.67
C GLN A 245 6.45 15.48 0.15
N ASP A 246 5.35 16.02 0.65
CA ASP A 246 5.29 17.26 1.43
C ASP A 246 5.54 16.93 2.91
N TYR A 247 6.82 16.82 3.26
CA TYR A 247 7.25 16.51 4.62
C TYR A 247 6.90 17.61 5.61
N ASP A 248 7.03 18.86 5.21
CA ASP A 248 6.81 20.00 6.13
C ASP A 248 5.34 20.08 6.55
N ALA A 249 4.41 19.93 5.58
CA ALA A 249 2.98 19.88 5.90
C ALA A 249 2.64 18.67 6.77
N PHE A 250 3.22 17.49 6.47
CA PHE A 250 3.04 16.29 7.27
C PHE A 250 3.56 16.47 8.70
N TYR A 251 4.78 17.00 8.85
CA TYR A 251 5.38 17.22 10.17
C TYR A 251 4.51 18.14 11.04
N GLN A 252 4.04 19.26 10.49
CA GLN A 252 3.17 20.19 11.23
C GLN A 252 1.87 19.51 11.65
N PHE A 253 1.25 18.77 10.76
CA PHE A 253 0.04 18.01 11.04
C PHE A 253 0.26 16.98 12.16
N GLU A 254 1.29 16.17 12.02
CA GLU A 254 1.58 15.06 12.94
C GLU A 254 1.96 15.57 14.35
N ILE A 255 2.78 16.62 14.44
CA ILE A 255 3.23 17.13 15.73
C ILE A 255 2.07 17.76 16.53
N GLU A 256 1.11 18.38 15.86
CA GLU A 256 -0.10 18.90 16.49
C GLU A 256 -0.98 17.77 17.05
N GLN A 257 -1.16 16.68 16.28
CA GLN A 257 -1.89 15.49 16.74
C GLN A 257 -1.22 14.87 17.96
N ARG A 258 0.09 14.69 17.92
CA ARG A 258 0.87 14.15 19.06
C ARG A 258 0.75 15.02 20.31
N LYS A 259 0.74 16.34 20.15
CA LYS A 259 0.53 17.27 21.25
C LYS A 259 -0.88 17.15 21.85
N GLN A 260 -1.90 17.08 20.99
CA GLN A 260 -3.29 16.98 21.41
C GLN A 260 -3.55 15.68 22.19
N TYR A 261 -3.02 14.55 21.71
CA TYR A 261 -3.24 13.22 22.29
C TYR A 261 -2.16 12.82 23.30
N GLN A 262 -1.23 13.72 23.63
CA GLN A 262 -0.15 13.47 24.57
C GLN A 262 0.68 12.22 24.17
N TYR A 263 1.01 12.10 22.88
CA TYR A 263 1.93 11.09 22.38
C TYR A 263 3.39 11.59 22.39
N PRO A 264 4.40 10.70 22.34
CA PRO A 264 5.79 11.12 22.20
C PRO A 264 5.99 12.10 21.03
N PRO A 265 6.76 13.18 21.18
CA PRO A 265 7.69 13.48 22.27
C PRO A 265 7.09 14.21 23.47
N TYR A 266 5.79 14.42 23.56
CA TYR A 266 5.15 15.18 24.65
C TYR A 266 4.95 14.35 25.93
N THR A 267 4.97 13.02 25.83
CA THR A 267 5.03 12.08 26.96
C THR A 267 6.04 10.97 26.68
N HIS A 268 6.45 10.28 27.75
CA HIS A 268 7.38 9.14 27.68
C HIS A 268 6.62 7.83 27.68
#